data_a42539b64020903b32ac39363157b59a
#
_entry.id   a42539b64020903b32ac39363157b59a
#
_cell.length_a   1.000
_cell.length_b   1.000
_cell.length_c   1.000
_cell.angle_alpha   90.00
_cell.angle_beta   90.00
_cell.angle_gamma   90.00
#
_symmetry.space_group_name_H-M   'P 1'
#
loop_
_entity.id
_entity.type
_entity.pdbx_description
1 polymer ?
#
loop_
_entity_poly.entity_id
_entity_poly.type
_entity_poly.pdbx_seq_one_letter_code
_entity_poly.pdbx_strand_id
1 'polypeptide(L)'
;MHIAVCAKRIPLSGGRWVLTPDSTEIDTSGPSVGFTLSPHEECAAEAAVQLVEQYGGSSTVLTVGVADSETEIRSLLAVGIDRGVIVETDGREWDPQATAAALTAQVSAGTPEGEAYDLVICGTEAGDTADYQVPVRIAHGLGWPVVTNVKGLTITDGIARCERAVGSHREIYEVALPAVISVKDGVNIPRYPSVPGRIKARKKPVDVVAGDRPEPRLEKVRLDLVAEEQRSAEVLGTGPEAVPALVDIFKNIGVI
;
A
#
# COMPACT_ATOMS: atom_id res chain seq x y z
N MET A 1 16.26 3.72 -14.39
CA MET A 1 15.20 2.77 -13.99
C MET A 1 13.91 3.58 -13.77
N HIS A 2 12.82 3.18 -14.41
CA HIS A 2 11.52 3.86 -14.30
C HIS A 2 10.59 3.00 -13.46
N ILE A 3 10.12 3.55 -12.34
CA ILE A 3 9.38 2.80 -11.32
C ILE A 3 7.97 3.38 -11.16
N ALA A 4 6.94 2.54 -11.29
CA ALA A 4 5.59 2.88 -10.90
C ALA A 4 5.32 2.39 -9.47
N VAL A 5 4.79 3.26 -8.63
CA VAL A 5 4.34 2.94 -7.26
C VAL A 5 2.82 3.04 -7.22
N CYS A 6 2.14 1.96 -6.85
CA CYS A 6 0.69 2.01 -6.66
C CYS A 6 0.36 2.31 -5.21
N ALA A 7 -0.45 3.33 -4.98
CA ALA A 7 -0.88 3.75 -3.65
C ALA A 7 -2.38 4.03 -3.62
N LYS A 8 -3.03 3.76 -2.49
CA LYS A 8 -4.45 3.99 -2.26
C LYS A 8 -4.65 4.93 -1.08
N ARG A 9 -5.47 5.96 -1.26
CA ARG A 9 -6.00 6.78 -0.17
C ARG A 9 -6.99 5.95 0.62
N ILE A 10 -6.74 5.75 1.90
CA ILE A 10 -7.59 4.96 2.79
C ILE A 10 -8.16 5.82 3.92
N PRO A 11 -9.38 5.51 4.43
CA PRO A 11 -9.93 6.22 5.57
C PRO A 11 -9.13 5.92 6.83
N LEU A 12 -8.98 6.94 7.66
CA LEU A 12 -8.38 6.87 8.99
C LEU A 12 -9.38 7.39 10.00
N SER A 13 -9.85 6.54 10.90
CA SER A 13 -10.74 6.97 11.97
C SER A 13 -9.96 7.25 13.25
N GLY A 14 -10.21 8.41 13.85
CA GLY A 14 -9.76 8.73 15.21
C GLY A 14 -10.61 8.08 16.31
N GLY A 15 -11.60 7.24 15.95
CA GLY A 15 -12.56 6.65 16.85
C GLY A 15 -13.23 5.41 16.27
N ARG A 16 -14.50 5.24 16.56
CA ARG A 16 -15.27 4.09 16.11
C ARG A 16 -15.64 4.20 14.63
N TRP A 17 -15.51 3.12 13.89
CA TRP A 17 -15.97 3.02 12.52
C TRP A 17 -17.51 3.05 12.46
N VAL A 18 -18.03 3.77 11.48
CA VAL A 18 -19.45 3.79 11.14
C VAL A 18 -19.59 3.23 9.73
N LEU A 19 -20.59 2.38 9.51
CA LEU A 19 -20.90 1.85 8.19
C LEU A 19 -22.01 2.65 7.53
N THR A 20 -22.04 2.64 6.21
CA THR A 20 -23.18 3.14 5.43
C THR A 20 -24.47 2.41 5.79
N PRO A 21 -25.66 2.99 5.57
CA PRO A 21 -26.94 2.37 5.94
C PRO A 21 -27.16 0.98 5.31
N ASP A 22 -26.59 0.71 4.14
CA ASP A 22 -26.61 -0.58 3.46
C ASP A 22 -25.50 -1.53 3.91
N SER A 23 -24.63 -1.07 4.81
CA SER A 23 -23.49 -1.82 5.33
C SER A 23 -22.51 -2.32 4.26
N THR A 24 -22.39 -1.64 3.14
CA THR A 24 -21.44 -2.02 2.07
C THR A 24 -20.15 -1.22 2.11
N GLU A 25 -20.13 -0.05 2.77
CA GLU A 25 -18.96 0.81 2.84
C GLU A 25 -18.78 1.41 4.24
N ILE A 26 -17.58 1.94 4.49
CA ILE A 26 -17.31 2.78 5.66
C ILE A 26 -17.89 4.17 5.38
N ASP A 27 -18.70 4.69 6.30
CA ASP A 27 -19.18 6.06 6.21
C ASP A 27 -18.05 7.04 6.52
N THR A 28 -17.56 7.69 5.48
CA THR A 28 -16.48 8.68 5.56
C THR A 28 -16.98 10.13 5.64
N SER A 29 -18.30 10.34 5.75
CA SER A 29 -18.89 11.70 5.79
C SER A 29 -18.71 12.40 7.16
N GLY A 30 -18.33 11.64 8.19
CA GLY A 30 -18.16 12.16 9.54
C GLY A 30 -16.93 13.06 9.70
N PRO A 31 -17.00 14.11 10.54
CA PRO A 31 -15.90 15.07 10.72
C PRO A 31 -14.67 14.49 11.42
N SER A 32 -14.77 13.32 12.01
CA SER A 32 -13.66 12.61 12.67
C SER A 32 -12.93 11.63 11.75
N VAL A 33 -13.35 11.49 10.50
CA VAL A 33 -12.70 10.63 9.52
C VAL A 33 -11.72 11.45 8.69
N GLY A 34 -10.43 11.15 8.83
CA GLY A 34 -9.38 11.64 7.97
C GLY A 34 -9.04 10.61 6.89
N PHE A 35 -7.97 10.88 6.16
CA PHE A 35 -7.44 9.95 5.16
C PHE A 35 -5.92 9.84 5.29
N THR A 36 -5.39 8.71 4.88
CA THR A 36 -3.96 8.42 4.94
C THR A 36 -3.57 7.40 3.88
N LEU A 37 -2.32 7.01 3.86
CA LEU A 37 -1.77 5.86 3.14
C LEU A 37 -1.50 4.72 4.11
N SER A 38 -1.49 3.49 3.65
CA SER A 38 -1.09 2.38 4.50
C SER A 38 0.44 2.31 4.67
N PRO A 39 0.94 1.76 5.78
CA PRO A 39 2.38 1.59 5.99
C PRO A 39 3.08 0.80 4.88
N HIS A 40 2.38 -0.15 4.26
CA HIS A 40 2.90 -0.93 3.13
C HIS A 40 3.18 -0.06 1.90
N GLU A 41 2.32 0.91 1.62
CA GLU A 41 2.44 1.83 0.49
C GLU A 41 3.51 2.90 0.74
N GLU A 42 3.64 3.36 1.98
CA GLU A 42 4.75 4.23 2.37
C GLU A 42 6.10 3.53 2.20
N CYS A 43 6.20 2.25 2.57
CA CYS A 43 7.37 1.42 2.33
C CYS A 43 7.62 1.18 0.82
N ALA A 44 6.57 1.01 0.02
CA ALA A 44 6.69 0.89 -1.44
C ALA A 44 7.27 2.16 -2.07
N ALA A 45 6.80 3.32 -1.64
CA ALA A 45 7.32 4.60 -2.10
C ALA A 45 8.78 4.82 -1.69
N GLU A 46 9.14 4.50 -0.43
CA GLU A 46 10.52 4.58 0.04
C GLU A 46 11.45 3.65 -0.76
N ALA A 47 11.00 2.41 -1.05
CA ALA A 47 11.77 1.48 -1.88
C ALA A 47 12.02 2.05 -3.28
N ALA A 48 11.01 2.65 -3.91
CA ALA A 48 11.16 3.27 -5.22
C ALA A 48 12.15 4.45 -5.18
N VAL A 49 12.05 5.30 -4.17
CA VAL A 49 12.97 6.44 -4.00
C VAL A 49 14.41 5.95 -3.83
N GLN A 50 14.65 4.96 -2.98
CA GLN A 50 15.99 4.39 -2.77
C GLN A 50 16.57 3.79 -4.06
N LEU A 51 15.76 3.08 -4.84
CA LEU A 51 16.17 2.49 -6.10
C LEU A 51 16.50 3.57 -7.14
N VAL A 52 15.69 4.62 -7.25
CA VAL A 52 15.98 5.76 -8.15
C VAL A 52 17.24 6.51 -7.71
N GLU A 53 17.45 6.71 -6.40
CA GLU A 53 18.67 7.32 -5.87
C GLU A 53 19.92 6.47 -6.21
N GLN A 54 19.79 5.14 -6.21
CA GLN A 54 20.89 4.22 -6.46
C GLN A 54 21.20 4.05 -7.95
N TYR A 55 20.17 3.91 -8.79
CA TYR A 55 20.32 3.52 -10.20
C TYR A 55 20.03 4.64 -11.20
N GLY A 56 19.55 5.77 -10.72
CA GLY A 56 19.01 6.84 -11.57
C GLY A 56 17.67 6.48 -12.21
N GLY A 57 17.08 7.42 -12.92
CA GLY A 57 15.79 7.28 -13.59
C GLY A 57 14.71 8.13 -12.93
N SER A 58 13.47 7.61 -12.87
CA SER A 58 12.33 8.35 -12.34
C SER A 58 11.32 7.42 -11.65
N SER A 59 10.50 8.03 -10.79
CA SER A 59 9.42 7.35 -10.08
C SER A 59 8.09 8.07 -10.28
N THR A 60 7.03 7.28 -10.49
CA THR A 60 5.66 7.79 -10.63
C THR A 60 4.75 7.09 -9.66
N VAL A 61 4.01 7.82 -8.82
CA VAL A 61 2.95 7.21 -8.04
C VAL A 61 1.64 7.22 -8.81
N LEU A 62 0.98 6.08 -8.87
CA LEU A 62 -0.30 5.84 -9.52
C LEU A 62 -1.37 5.57 -8.44
N THR A 63 -2.52 6.22 -8.53
CA THR A 63 -3.67 5.95 -7.67
C THR A 63 -4.96 5.91 -8.49
N VAL A 64 -5.90 5.08 -8.04
CA VAL A 64 -7.29 5.07 -8.53
C VAL A 64 -8.15 5.62 -7.39
N GLY A 65 -8.80 6.75 -7.61
CA GLY A 65 -9.55 7.41 -6.55
C GLY A 65 -10.11 8.76 -6.96
N VAL A 66 -10.61 9.51 -6.00
CA VAL A 66 -11.14 10.87 -6.20
C VAL A 66 -9.99 11.87 -6.36
N ALA A 67 -10.29 13.03 -6.96
CA ALA A 67 -9.31 14.11 -7.11
C ALA A 67 -8.64 14.53 -5.77
N ASP A 68 -9.39 14.49 -4.66
CA ASP A 68 -8.88 14.80 -3.32
C ASP A 68 -7.74 13.88 -2.85
N SER A 69 -7.54 12.73 -3.52
CA SER A 69 -6.39 11.86 -3.28
C SER A 69 -5.04 12.55 -3.56
N GLU A 70 -5.07 13.69 -4.23
CA GLU A 70 -3.88 14.51 -4.46
C GLU A 70 -3.15 14.85 -3.15
N THR A 71 -3.85 15.02 -2.04
CA THR A 71 -3.25 15.33 -0.75
C THR A 71 -2.30 14.22 -0.29
N GLU A 72 -2.72 12.98 -0.36
CA GLU A 72 -1.90 11.82 0.02
C GLU A 72 -0.78 11.57 -1.00
N ILE A 73 -1.08 11.73 -2.29
CA ILE A 73 -0.06 11.64 -3.34
C ILE A 73 1.05 12.67 -3.11
N ARG A 74 0.72 13.91 -2.77
CA ARG A 74 1.71 14.96 -2.49
C ARG A 74 2.59 14.63 -1.29
N SER A 75 2.13 13.84 -0.33
CA SER A 75 2.97 13.35 0.77
C SER A 75 4.09 12.43 0.24
N LEU A 76 3.77 11.56 -0.73
CA LEU A 76 4.75 10.69 -1.40
C LEU A 76 5.71 11.48 -2.31
N LEU A 77 5.20 12.52 -2.99
CA LEU A 77 6.08 13.42 -3.75
C LEU A 77 7.06 14.16 -2.84
N ALA A 78 6.68 14.42 -1.59
CA ALA A 78 7.51 15.12 -0.61
C ALA A 78 8.66 14.26 -0.06
N VAL A 79 8.53 12.93 -0.07
CA VAL A 79 9.61 12.00 0.32
C VAL A 79 10.55 11.67 -0.82
N GLY A 80 10.20 12.00 -2.08
CA GLY A 80 11.15 11.83 -3.19
C GLY A 80 10.52 11.43 -4.53
N ILE A 81 9.35 10.81 -4.55
CA ILE A 81 8.66 10.44 -5.80
C ILE A 81 8.55 11.65 -6.74
N ASP A 82 8.80 11.46 -8.03
CA ASP A 82 8.97 12.56 -8.99
C ASP A 82 7.65 13.14 -9.48
N ARG A 83 6.64 12.30 -9.71
CA ARG A 83 5.31 12.73 -10.19
C ARG A 83 4.19 11.82 -9.70
N GLY A 84 2.95 12.29 -9.84
CA GLY A 84 1.75 11.51 -9.55
C GLY A 84 0.81 11.42 -10.74
N VAL A 85 0.02 10.34 -10.80
CA VAL A 85 -1.11 10.18 -11.71
C VAL A 85 -2.30 9.70 -10.89
N ILE A 86 -3.41 10.40 -11.01
CA ILE A 86 -4.70 10.04 -10.40
C ILE A 86 -5.63 9.58 -11.52
N VAL A 87 -6.00 8.31 -11.50
CA VAL A 87 -7.11 7.81 -12.31
C VAL A 87 -8.38 8.15 -11.55
N GLU A 88 -9.06 9.21 -11.99
CA GLU A 88 -10.19 9.80 -11.28
C GLU A 88 -11.42 8.90 -11.36
N THR A 89 -12.06 8.71 -10.21
CA THR A 89 -13.29 7.96 -10.05
C THR A 89 -14.42 8.86 -9.56
N ASP A 90 -15.65 8.33 -9.61
CA ASP A 90 -16.86 8.97 -9.07
C ASP A 90 -16.98 8.93 -7.52
N GLY A 91 -15.94 8.46 -6.85
CA GLY A 91 -15.89 8.31 -5.39
C GLY A 91 -16.39 6.97 -4.88
N ARG A 92 -16.97 6.13 -5.73
CA ARG A 92 -17.31 4.75 -5.37
C ARG A 92 -16.05 3.91 -5.35
N GLU A 93 -15.98 2.98 -4.43
CA GLU A 93 -14.90 2.01 -4.43
C GLU A 93 -14.98 1.10 -5.66
N TRP A 94 -13.86 0.95 -6.35
CA TRP A 94 -13.75 0.00 -7.45
C TRP A 94 -13.28 -1.35 -6.93
N ASP A 95 -13.81 -2.42 -7.48
CA ASP A 95 -13.34 -3.74 -7.14
C ASP A 95 -11.85 -3.91 -7.53
N PRO A 96 -11.13 -4.87 -6.93
CA PRO A 96 -9.69 -5.04 -7.18
C PRO A 96 -9.38 -5.39 -8.64
N GLN A 97 -10.33 -5.95 -9.41
CA GLN A 97 -10.14 -6.21 -10.82
C GLN A 97 -10.20 -4.93 -11.66
N ALA A 98 -11.19 -4.09 -11.42
CA ALA A 98 -11.34 -2.80 -12.09
C ALA A 98 -10.16 -1.88 -11.75
N THR A 99 -9.78 -1.82 -10.47
CA THR A 99 -8.62 -1.06 -10.01
C THR A 99 -7.34 -1.51 -10.69
N ALA A 100 -7.09 -2.82 -10.73
CA ALA A 100 -5.89 -3.36 -11.37
C ALA A 100 -5.90 -3.11 -12.89
N ALA A 101 -7.06 -3.19 -13.56
CA ALA A 101 -7.15 -2.90 -14.99
C ALA A 101 -6.78 -1.44 -15.30
N ALA A 102 -7.26 -0.49 -14.51
CA ALA A 102 -6.93 0.93 -14.66
C ALA A 102 -5.43 1.19 -14.42
N LEU A 103 -4.86 0.63 -13.37
CA LEU A 103 -3.42 0.75 -13.08
C LEU A 103 -2.57 0.08 -14.17
N THR A 104 -2.99 -1.10 -14.66
CA THR A 104 -2.32 -1.78 -15.78
C THR A 104 -2.30 -0.91 -17.04
N ALA A 105 -3.41 -0.23 -17.34
CA ALA A 105 -3.47 0.69 -18.48
C ALA A 105 -2.47 1.84 -18.34
N GLN A 106 -2.35 2.43 -17.14
CA GLN A 106 -1.37 3.49 -16.88
C GLN A 106 0.08 2.98 -16.98
N VAL A 107 0.38 1.79 -16.44
CA VAL A 107 1.71 1.19 -16.55
C VAL A 107 2.03 0.88 -18.02
N SER A 108 1.08 0.35 -18.77
CA SER A 108 1.27 0.03 -20.21
C SER A 108 1.45 1.27 -21.08
N ALA A 109 0.88 2.40 -20.68
CA ALA A 109 1.09 3.68 -21.38
C ALA A 109 2.53 4.21 -21.21
N GLY A 110 3.25 3.74 -20.20
CA GLY A 110 4.61 4.17 -19.88
C GLY A 110 4.65 5.49 -19.13
N THR A 111 5.87 6.03 -18.99
CA THR A 111 6.08 7.35 -18.42
C THR A 111 5.55 8.43 -19.39
N PRO A 112 5.27 9.64 -18.91
CA PRO A 112 4.84 10.73 -19.79
C PRO A 112 5.88 11.10 -20.87
N GLU A 113 7.13 10.76 -20.64
CA GLU A 113 8.22 10.92 -21.60
C GLU A 113 8.25 9.78 -22.63
N GLY A 114 7.35 8.77 -22.51
CA GLY A 114 7.20 7.65 -23.44
C GLY A 114 8.12 6.45 -23.15
N GLU A 115 8.73 6.41 -21.98
CA GLU A 115 9.60 5.31 -21.57
C GLU A 115 8.79 4.22 -20.85
N ALA A 116 9.17 2.96 -21.03
CA ALA A 116 8.54 1.85 -20.32
C ALA A 116 8.96 1.83 -18.84
N TYR A 117 8.05 1.39 -17.98
CA TYR A 117 8.40 1.07 -16.59
C TYR A 117 9.19 -0.23 -16.51
N ASP A 118 10.22 -0.23 -15.69
CA ASP A 118 11.03 -1.42 -15.37
C ASP A 118 10.45 -2.18 -14.18
N LEU A 119 9.73 -1.48 -13.28
CA LEU A 119 9.28 -2.06 -12.03
C LEU A 119 7.96 -1.41 -11.59
N VAL A 120 7.02 -2.23 -11.12
CA VAL A 120 5.84 -1.79 -10.39
C VAL A 120 6.00 -2.23 -8.94
N ILE A 121 5.94 -1.28 -8.00
CA ILE A 121 5.96 -1.57 -6.56
C ILE A 121 4.60 -1.20 -5.95
N CYS A 122 4.01 -2.14 -5.24
CA CYS A 122 2.74 -1.95 -4.53
C CYS A 122 2.92 -2.23 -3.03
N GLY A 123 2.06 -1.68 -2.19
CA GLY A 123 1.81 -2.28 -0.90
C GLY A 123 1.19 -3.68 -1.07
N THR A 124 1.45 -4.59 -0.15
CA THR A 124 0.88 -5.94 -0.22
C THR A 124 -0.64 -5.91 -0.10
N GLU A 125 -1.16 -4.99 0.69
CA GLU A 125 -2.58 -4.80 0.94
C GLU A 125 -2.88 -3.32 1.18
N ALA A 126 -4.09 -2.89 0.87
CA ALA A 126 -4.63 -1.63 1.35
C ALA A 126 -5.22 -1.84 2.76
N GLY A 127 -4.98 -0.89 3.67
CA GLY A 127 -5.35 -1.06 5.07
C GLY A 127 -6.86 -1.05 5.35
N ASP A 128 -7.68 -0.70 4.36
CA ASP A 128 -9.15 -0.67 4.44
C ASP A 128 -9.82 -1.94 3.91
N THR A 129 -9.31 -2.52 2.81
CA THR A 129 -9.96 -3.66 2.14
C THR A 129 -9.21 -4.98 2.29
N ALA A 130 -7.89 -4.94 2.45
CA ALA A 130 -7.05 -6.13 2.59
C ALA A 130 -7.29 -7.21 1.53
N ASP A 131 -7.55 -6.81 0.28
CA ASP A 131 -7.90 -7.73 -0.81
C ASP A 131 -6.74 -8.60 -1.27
N TYR A 132 -5.50 -8.14 -1.16
CA TYR A 132 -4.27 -8.82 -1.62
C TYR A 132 -4.23 -9.13 -3.12
N GLN A 133 -5.13 -8.59 -3.93
CA GLN A 133 -5.33 -9.00 -5.32
C GLN A 133 -4.69 -8.06 -6.33
N VAL A 134 -4.65 -6.76 -6.06
CA VAL A 134 -4.28 -5.75 -7.06
C VAL A 134 -2.89 -5.99 -7.66
N PRO A 135 -1.82 -6.24 -6.89
CA PRO A 135 -0.49 -6.48 -7.47
C PRO A 135 -0.45 -7.70 -8.39
N VAL A 136 -1.12 -8.79 -7.99
CA VAL A 136 -1.16 -10.04 -8.78
C VAL A 136 -1.93 -9.82 -10.09
N ARG A 137 -3.04 -9.07 -10.05
CA ARG A 137 -3.85 -8.76 -11.23
C ARG A 137 -3.12 -7.84 -12.20
N ILE A 138 -2.37 -6.84 -11.70
CA ILE A 138 -1.51 -5.98 -12.54
C ILE A 138 -0.47 -6.84 -13.26
N ALA A 139 0.21 -7.71 -12.54
CA ALA A 139 1.23 -8.59 -13.12
C ALA A 139 0.68 -9.48 -14.23
N HIS A 140 -0.48 -10.10 -14.00
CA HIS A 140 -1.16 -10.89 -15.02
C HIS A 140 -1.59 -10.05 -16.22
N GLY A 141 -2.10 -8.84 -15.99
CA GLY A 141 -2.48 -7.92 -17.07
C GLY A 141 -1.30 -7.48 -17.94
N LEU A 142 -0.12 -7.34 -17.35
CA LEU A 142 1.13 -6.98 -18.04
C LEU A 142 1.87 -8.19 -18.61
N GLY A 143 1.55 -9.41 -18.17
CA GLY A 143 2.35 -10.61 -18.49
C GLY A 143 3.72 -10.60 -17.79
N TRP A 144 3.86 -9.92 -16.66
CA TRP A 144 5.09 -9.80 -15.91
C TRP A 144 5.14 -10.76 -14.71
N PRO A 145 6.36 -11.17 -14.29
CA PRO A 145 6.51 -11.92 -13.04
C PRO A 145 6.08 -11.08 -11.84
N VAL A 146 5.61 -11.75 -10.78
CA VAL A 146 5.19 -11.11 -9.54
C VAL A 146 5.76 -11.82 -8.32
N VAL A 147 6.25 -11.03 -7.35
CA VAL A 147 6.57 -11.54 -6.00
C VAL A 147 5.82 -10.69 -4.99
N THR A 148 5.06 -11.35 -4.12
CA THR A 148 4.23 -10.70 -3.10
C THR A 148 4.79 -10.88 -1.70
N ASN A 149 4.34 -10.04 -0.75
CA ASN A 149 4.74 -10.11 0.67
C ASN A 149 6.26 -9.94 0.91
N VAL A 150 6.92 -9.12 0.11
CA VAL A 150 8.38 -8.95 0.15
C VAL A 150 8.78 -8.11 1.37
N LYS A 151 9.79 -8.60 2.10
CA LYS A 151 10.42 -7.95 3.25
C LYS A 151 11.91 -7.62 3.03
N GLY A 152 12.45 -7.95 1.88
CA GLY A 152 13.79 -7.54 1.44
C GLY A 152 13.82 -7.48 -0.07
N LEU A 153 14.28 -6.37 -0.64
CA LEU A 153 14.35 -6.14 -2.08
C LEU A 153 15.71 -5.56 -2.44
N THR A 154 16.41 -6.23 -3.33
CA THR A 154 17.62 -5.71 -3.97
C THR A 154 17.53 -5.96 -5.48
N ILE A 155 18.15 -5.08 -6.27
CA ILE A 155 18.20 -5.23 -7.72
C ILE A 155 19.67 -5.28 -8.13
N THR A 156 20.04 -6.22 -8.98
CA THR A 156 21.40 -6.34 -9.53
C THR A 156 21.28 -6.87 -10.95
N ASP A 157 21.91 -6.22 -11.89
CA ASP A 157 21.99 -6.65 -13.31
C ASP A 157 20.62 -6.99 -13.93
N GLY A 158 19.59 -6.19 -13.60
CA GLY A 158 18.21 -6.39 -14.11
C GLY A 158 17.45 -7.56 -13.46
N ILE A 159 17.97 -8.11 -12.37
CA ILE A 159 17.32 -9.16 -11.56
C ILE A 159 16.89 -8.56 -10.22
N ALA A 160 15.63 -8.70 -9.89
CA ALA A 160 15.09 -8.38 -8.57
C ALA A 160 15.19 -9.62 -7.66
N ARG A 161 15.96 -9.51 -6.59
CA ARG A 161 16.06 -10.51 -5.53
C ARG A 161 15.15 -10.08 -4.40
N CYS A 162 14.12 -10.90 -4.16
CA CYS A 162 13.05 -10.65 -3.20
C CYS A 162 13.12 -11.65 -2.06
N GLU A 163 13.04 -11.19 -0.83
CA GLU A 163 12.99 -12.03 0.36
C GLU A 163 11.60 -11.97 1.00
N ARG A 164 11.04 -13.14 1.32
CA ARG A 164 9.75 -13.31 2.00
C ARG A 164 9.94 -14.09 3.29
N ALA A 165 9.18 -13.71 4.32
CA ALA A 165 9.05 -14.51 5.54
C ALA A 165 7.79 -15.38 5.44
N VAL A 166 7.93 -16.69 5.58
CA VAL A 166 6.82 -17.66 5.55
C VAL A 166 6.97 -18.59 6.76
N GLY A 167 6.18 -18.33 7.79
CA GLY A 167 6.33 -19.01 9.08
C GLY A 167 7.73 -18.80 9.66
N SER A 168 8.46 -19.89 9.92
CA SER A 168 9.85 -19.88 10.41
C SER A 168 10.90 -19.85 9.30
N HIS A 169 10.48 -19.84 8.04
CA HIS A 169 11.39 -19.91 6.88
C HIS A 169 11.48 -18.57 6.17
N ARG A 170 12.59 -18.39 5.45
CA ARG A 170 12.79 -17.30 4.50
C ARG A 170 12.85 -17.89 3.09
N GLU A 171 11.99 -17.41 2.22
CA GLU A 171 12.01 -17.72 0.80
C GLU A 171 12.74 -16.60 0.04
N ILE A 172 13.51 -16.97 -0.96
CA ILE A 172 14.22 -16.04 -1.82
C ILE A 172 13.78 -16.30 -3.26
N TYR A 173 13.32 -15.24 -3.92
CA TYR A 173 12.94 -15.27 -5.32
C TYR A 173 13.82 -14.33 -6.11
N GLU A 174 14.30 -14.79 -7.26
CA GLU A 174 15.01 -13.97 -8.22
C GLU A 174 14.18 -13.89 -9.50
N VAL A 175 13.81 -12.69 -9.88
CA VAL A 175 12.95 -12.45 -11.04
C VAL A 175 13.58 -11.38 -11.93
N ALA A 176 13.53 -11.60 -13.25
CA ALA A 176 14.00 -10.61 -14.21
C ALA A 176 13.02 -9.43 -14.28
N LEU A 177 13.58 -8.23 -14.47
CA LEU A 177 12.79 -7.05 -14.81
C LEU A 177 12.38 -7.09 -16.30
N PRO A 178 11.19 -6.55 -16.66
CA PRO A 178 10.25 -5.86 -15.79
C PRO A 178 9.46 -6.82 -14.89
N ALA A 179 9.09 -6.35 -13.68
CA ALA A 179 8.40 -7.16 -12.68
C ALA A 179 7.41 -6.34 -11.84
N VAL A 180 6.48 -7.02 -11.18
CA VAL A 180 5.60 -6.44 -10.15
C VAL A 180 6.02 -7.00 -8.79
N ILE A 181 6.29 -6.12 -7.84
CA ILE A 181 6.68 -6.49 -6.47
C ILE A 181 5.70 -5.88 -5.49
N SER A 182 5.13 -6.69 -4.59
CA SER A 182 4.40 -6.11 -3.46
C SER A 182 5.17 -6.27 -2.16
N VAL A 183 5.33 -5.16 -1.45
CA VAL A 183 6.14 -5.08 -0.23
C VAL A 183 5.28 -4.99 1.01
N LYS A 184 5.80 -5.50 2.12
CA LYS A 184 5.23 -5.31 3.46
C LYS A 184 5.96 -4.20 4.21
N ASP A 185 5.29 -3.69 5.22
CA ASP A 185 5.93 -2.87 6.24
C ASP A 185 7.16 -3.58 6.83
N GLY A 186 8.21 -2.81 7.10
CA GLY A 186 9.49 -3.33 7.56
C GLY A 186 10.43 -3.85 6.47
N VAL A 187 10.10 -3.72 5.16
CA VAL A 187 11.07 -3.89 4.07
C VAL A 187 12.14 -2.79 4.10
N ASN A 188 11.75 -1.63 4.55
CA ASN A 188 12.58 -0.45 4.82
C ASN A 188 11.94 0.39 5.93
N ILE A 189 12.56 1.52 6.26
CA ILE A 189 12.00 2.53 7.15
C ILE A 189 11.70 3.75 6.29
N PRO A 190 10.41 4.08 6.04
CA PRO A 190 10.04 5.25 5.26
C PRO A 190 10.60 6.53 5.86
N ARG A 191 11.21 7.36 5.03
CA ARG A 191 11.73 8.66 5.45
C ARG A 191 10.60 9.65 5.72
N TYR A 192 10.81 10.52 6.69
CA TYR A 192 9.91 11.65 6.92
C TYR A 192 10.14 12.76 5.88
N PRO A 193 9.06 13.34 5.32
CA PRO A 193 9.19 14.43 4.36
C PRO A 193 9.78 15.67 5.02
N SER A 194 10.91 16.14 4.51
CA SER A 194 11.56 17.37 4.97
C SER A 194 10.75 18.62 4.57
N VAL A 195 10.98 19.75 5.27
CA VAL A 195 10.34 21.03 4.89
C VAL A 195 10.66 21.43 3.43
N PRO A 196 11.92 21.35 2.97
CA PRO A 196 12.22 21.58 1.53
C PRO A 196 11.54 20.58 0.61
N GLY A 197 11.42 19.31 1.01
CA GLY A 197 10.71 18.26 0.27
C GLY A 197 9.23 18.62 0.07
N ARG A 198 8.55 19.06 1.11
CA ARG A 198 7.14 19.52 1.04
C ARG A 198 6.96 20.73 0.11
N ILE A 199 7.90 21.68 0.14
CA ILE A 199 7.86 22.85 -0.76
C ILE A 199 8.05 22.42 -2.21
N LYS A 200 9.00 21.51 -2.49
CA LYS A 200 9.23 20.96 -3.83
C LYS A 200 8.03 20.17 -4.33
N ALA A 201 7.43 19.35 -3.49
CA ALA A 201 6.28 18.52 -3.82
C ALA A 201 5.09 19.33 -4.37
N ARG A 202 4.89 20.57 -3.90
CA ARG A 202 3.82 21.45 -4.41
C ARG A 202 3.96 21.80 -5.89
N LYS A 203 5.17 21.71 -6.44
CA LYS A 203 5.50 22.05 -7.82
C LYS A 203 5.65 20.81 -8.71
N LYS A 204 5.74 19.61 -8.12
CA LYS A 204 5.83 18.38 -8.88
C LYS A 204 4.51 18.10 -9.62
N PRO A 205 4.55 17.57 -10.84
CA PRO A 205 3.35 17.29 -11.62
C PRO A 205 2.50 16.22 -10.95
N VAL A 206 1.20 16.43 -10.96
CA VAL A 206 0.17 15.46 -10.66
C VAL A 206 -0.86 15.54 -11.75
N ASP A 207 -0.94 14.52 -12.57
CA ASP A 207 -1.87 14.44 -13.69
C ASP A 207 -3.15 13.76 -13.22
N VAL A 208 -4.29 14.31 -13.59
CA VAL A 208 -5.59 13.68 -13.36
C VAL A 208 -6.11 13.19 -14.70
N VAL A 209 -6.33 11.89 -14.79
CA VAL A 209 -6.85 11.24 -15.99
C VAL A 209 -8.22 10.64 -15.68
N ALA A 210 -9.15 10.74 -16.62
CA ALA A 210 -10.47 10.15 -16.44
C ALA A 210 -10.37 8.63 -16.30
N GLY A 211 -10.99 8.08 -15.27
CA GLY A 211 -11.13 6.63 -15.10
C GLY A 211 -12.35 6.12 -15.86
N ASP A 212 -12.13 5.15 -16.73
CA ASP A 212 -13.22 4.37 -17.32
C ASP A 212 -13.44 3.11 -16.48
N ARG A 213 -14.52 3.10 -15.69
CA ARG A 213 -14.81 1.99 -14.78
C ARG A 213 -15.32 0.79 -15.59
N PRO A 214 -14.56 -0.32 -15.62
CA PRO A 214 -15.08 -1.56 -16.20
C PRO A 214 -16.29 -2.07 -15.40
N GLU A 215 -17.10 -2.93 -16.03
CA GLU A 215 -18.15 -3.67 -15.31
C GLU A 215 -17.55 -4.38 -14.10
N PRO A 216 -18.06 -4.15 -12.87
CA PRO A 216 -17.57 -4.79 -11.68
C PRO A 216 -17.77 -6.31 -11.76
N ARG A 217 -16.74 -7.05 -11.42
CA ARG A 217 -16.73 -8.52 -11.41
C ARG A 217 -16.81 -9.11 -10.01
N LEU A 218 -16.55 -8.28 -9.00
CA LEU A 218 -16.64 -8.62 -7.59
C LEU A 218 -17.59 -7.63 -6.93
N GLU A 219 -18.43 -8.16 -6.06
CA GLU A 219 -19.40 -7.37 -5.30
C GLU A 219 -19.12 -7.51 -3.81
N LYS A 220 -19.07 -6.40 -3.11
CA LYS A 220 -18.98 -6.36 -1.66
C LYS A 220 -20.40 -6.63 -1.12
N VAL A 221 -20.59 -7.79 -0.49
CA VAL A 221 -21.89 -8.23 -0.01
C VAL A 221 -22.29 -7.47 1.26
N ARG A 222 -21.37 -7.41 2.24
CA ARG A 222 -21.60 -6.75 3.52
C ARG A 222 -20.31 -6.54 4.28
N LEU A 223 -20.26 -5.45 5.05
CA LEU A 223 -19.30 -5.21 6.12
C LEU A 223 -19.99 -5.40 7.47
N ASP A 224 -19.28 -6.01 8.40
CA ASP A 224 -19.71 -6.14 9.79
C ASP A 224 -18.66 -5.52 10.71
N LEU A 225 -19.10 -4.74 11.69
CA LEU A 225 -18.21 -4.28 12.74
C LEU A 225 -17.95 -5.44 13.71
N VAL A 226 -16.68 -5.69 13.99
CA VAL A 226 -16.32 -6.64 15.04
C VAL A 226 -16.82 -6.10 16.37
N ALA A 227 -17.62 -6.90 17.08
CA ALA A 227 -18.08 -6.53 18.41
C ALA A 227 -16.86 -6.32 19.31
N GLU A 228 -16.76 -5.15 19.93
CA GLU A 228 -15.75 -4.93 20.97
C GLU A 228 -16.04 -5.88 22.13
N GLU A 229 -15.29 -6.97 22.22
CA GLU A 229 -15.24 -7.71 23.49
C GLU A 229 -14.61 -6.75 24.51
N GLN A 230 -15.39 -6.39 25.52
CA GLN A 230 -14.85 -5.68 26.70
C GLN A 230 -13.89 -6.63 27.41
N ARG A 231 -12.66 -6.71 26.91
CA ARG A 231 -11.57 -7.36 27.61
C ARG A 231 -11.09 -6.42 28.70
N SER A 232 -11.54 -6.63 29.92
CA SER A 232 -10.93 -5.98 31.07
C SER A 232 -9.51 -6.53 31.25
N ALA A 233 -8.52 -5.63 31.33
CA ALA A 233 -7.19 -6.05 31.71
C ALA A 233 -7.22 -6.54 33.16
N GLU A 234 -6.74 -7.76 33.39
CA GLU A 234 -6.54 -8.29 34.75
C GLU A 234 -5.16 -7.84 35.27
N VAL A 235 -5.16 -7.15 36.39
CA VAL A 235 -3.91 -6.75 37.05
C VAL A 235 -3.42 -7.93 37.89
N LEU A 236 -2.36 -8.60 37.44
CA LEU A 236 -1.79 -9.77 38.09
C LEU A 236 -1.05 -9.45 39.41
N GLY A 237 -0.76 -8.20 39.67
CA GLY A 237 -0.01 -7.72 40.85
C GLY A 237 0.85 -6.51 40.50
N THR A 238 1.66 -6.05 41.45
CA THR A 238 2.54 -4.89 41.31
C THR A 238 4.00 -5.32 41.49
N GLY A 239 4.88 -4.91 40.55
CA GLY A 239 6.32 -5.18 40.67
C GLY A 239 6.70 -6.67 40.54
N PRO A 240 7.83 -7.10 41.12
CA PRO A 240 8.37 -8.45 40.95
C PRO A 240 7.47 -9.57 41.46
N GLU A 241 6.55 -9.28 42.34
CA GLU A 241 5.61 -10.27 42.91
C GLU A 241 4.60 -10.80 41.85
N ALA A 242 4.35 -10.04 40.77
CA ALA A 242 3.50 -10.46 39.67
C ALA A 242 4.16 -11.44 38.71
N VAL A 243 5.49 -11.59 38.75
CA VAL A 243 6.25 -12.43 37.80
C VAL A 243 5.81 -13.91 37.81
N PRO A 244 5.59 -14.57 38.95
CA PRO A 244 5.15 -15.97 38.94
C PRO A 244 3.82 -16.16 38.22
N ALA A 245 2.83 -15.29 38.50
CA ALA A 245 1.52 -15.36 37.85
C ALA A 245 1.62 -15.11 36.33
N LEU A 246 2.48 -14.18 35.88
CA LEU A 246 2.73 -13.94 34.47
C LEU A 246 3.39 -15.15 33.79
N VAL A 247 4.37 -15.78 34.43
CA VAL A 247 5.02 -17.00 33.92
C VAL A 247 4.01 -18.16 33.79
N ASP A 248 3.12 -18.33 34.75
CA ASP A 248 2.08 -19.37 34.68
C ASP A 248 1.11 -19.11 33.52
N ILE A 249 0.75 -17.86 33.23
CA ILE A 249 -0.05 -17.52 32.05
C ILE A 249 0.71 -17.91 30.77
N PHE A 250 1.98 -17.53 30.62
CA PHE A 250 2.78 -17.87 29.45
C PHE A 250 2.90 -19.37 29.22
N LYS A 251 3.03 -20.17 30.29
CA LYS A 251 2.99 -21.63 30.20
C LYS A 251 1.63 -22.15 29.73
N ASN A 252 0.55 -21.57 30.27
CA ASN A 252 -0.81 -22.02 29.92
C ASN A 252 -1.18 -21.71 28.47
N ILE A 253 -0.68 -20.64 27.89
CA ILE A 253 -0.89 -20.28 26.49
C ILE A 253 0.18 -20.82 25.54
N GLY A 254 1.17 -21.57 26.06
CA GLY A 254 2.18 -22.28 25.26
C GLY A 254 3.25 -21.37 24.65
N VAL A 255 3.54 -20.24 25.28
CA VAL A 255 4.61 -19.31 24.84
C VAL A 255 5.98 -19.73 25.39
N ILE A 256 6.01 -20.37 26.57
CA ILE A 256 7.21 -20.92 27.23
C ILE A 256 6.92 -22.27 27.82
#